data_afe9dd09f7a49dfc8654b3a08064d603
#
_entry.id   afe9dd09f7a49dfc8654b3a08064d603
#
_cell.length_a   1.000
_cell.length_b   1.000
_cell.length_c   1.000
_cell.angle_alpha   90.00
_cell.angle_beta   90.00
_cell.angle_gamma   90.00
#
_symmetry.space_group_name_H-M   'P 1'
#
loop_
_entity.id
_entity.type
_entity.pdbx_description
1 polymer ?
#
loop_
_entity_poly.entity_id
_entity_poly.type
_entity_poly.pdbx_seq_one_letter_code
_entity_poly.pdbx_strand_id
1 'polypeptide(L)'
;MVSCIAAAWSQRGGEQVFEFVKLPTSARATALGGSQIAATTNDYGLVGGNPGMLNISMDNSFIFQHNFHFAGIDNGYAGFAKYITGMKSMIHGGVHYLSYGKFTAADQMGNVEGEFKAKDLSLNAGISRELNERMTAGVQVQYIQSTLETYTSNGLLFDGGITYSSEDGFNHYALVLRGVGFQFSRYYEGDEKGRMPVDFQFGFSKRLKYVPFRLSILMHDINRWDLRYTSPLDEETSIDFGGEAPAEPSDFGQSVDNFFKHLTFGGEFLIGKKESLMLRLGYNYQRHQELSVVNLRSLAGFSAGVGINVKSFILDYGFAIYHQAGSSKH
;
A
#
# COMPACT_ATOMS: atom_id res chain seq x y z
N MET A 1 15.90 33.01 28.02
CA MET A 1 14.62 32.57 27.41
C MET A 1 14.94 31.88 26.10
N VAL A 2 14.99 30.56 26.15
CA VAL A 2 15.13 29.75 24.90
C VAL A 2 13.73 29.49 24.41
N SER A 3 13.31 30.14 23.32
CA SER A 3 12.03 29.90 22.65
C SER A 3 12.11 28.56 21.95
N CYS A 4 11.50 27.52 22.51
CA CYS A 4 11.22 26.29 21.79
C CYS A 4 10.18 26.60 20.70
N ILE A 5 10.63 26.71 19.47
CA ILE A 5 9.74 26.69 18.30
C ILE A 5 9.29 25.23 18.18
N ALA A 6 8.16 24.90 18.79
CA ALA A 6 7.42 23.70 18.47
C ALA A 6 6.92 23.87 17.04
N ALA A 7 7.57 23.19 16.08
CA ALA A 7 7.04 23.07 14.75
C ALA A 7 5.72 22.31 14.87
N ALA A 8 4.62 23.02 14.72
CA ALA A 8 3.29 22.44 14.62
C ALA A 8 3.27 21.61 13.33
N TRP A 9 3.38 20.32 13.43
CA TRP A 9 3.23 19.37 12.33
C TRP A 9 1.73 19.14 12.12
N SER A 10 1.10 20.12 11.48
CA SER A 10 -0.29 20.01 11.05
C SER A 10 -0.39 18.88 10.04
N GLN A 11 -1.47 18.15 10.16
CA GLN A 11 -1.83 17.09 9.25
C GLN A 11 -2.14 17.51 7.86
N ARG A 12 -1.82 16.61 6.96
CA ARG A 12 -1.50 16.96 5.61
C ARG A 12 -1.98 15.90 4.63
N GLY A 13 -3.29 15.78 4.50
CA GLY A 13 -3.87 15.22 3.29
C GLY A 13 -3.43 16.10 2.11
N GLY A 14 -2.79 15.48 1.10
CA GLY A 14 -2.38 16.17 -0.12
C GLY A 14 -0.95 16.73 -0.14
N GLU A 15 -0.12 16.54 0.91
CA GLU A 15 1.28 16.97 0.88
C GLU A 15 2.23 16.07 0.10
N GLN A 16 1.91 14.79 0.03
CA GLN A 16 2.72 13.82 -0.71
C GLN A 16 2.19 13.74 -2.15
N VAL A 17 3.11 13.78 -3.10
CA VAL A 17 2.81 13.49 -4.50
C VAL A 17 3.03 12.00 -4.79
N PHE A 18 2.36 11.47 -5.80
CA PHE A 18 2.53 10.09 -6.28
C PHE A 18 2.15 8.99 -5.27
N GLU A 19 1.25 9.26 -4.33
CA GLU A 19 0.83 8.29 -3.31
C GLU A 19 0.21 7.00 -3.89
N PHE A 20 -0.29 7.05 -5.12
CA PHE A 20 -0.87 5.89 -5.79
C PHE A 20 0.10 4.70 -5.90
N VAL A 21 1.41 4.92 -5.84
CA VAL A 21 2.42 3.84 -5.84
C VAL A 21 2.34 2.94 -4.60
N LYS A 22 1.68 3.40 -3.53
CA LYS A 22 1.40 2.62 -2.32
C LYS A 22 0.22 1.67 -2.48
N LEU A 23 -0.61 1.84 -3.52
CA LEU A 23 -1.74 0.95 -3.78
C LEU A 23 -1.27 -0.48 -4.05
N PRO A 24 -2.05 -1.49 -3.61
CA PRO A 24 -1.68 -2.89 -3.83
C PRO A 24 -1.55 -3.23 -5.30
N THR A 25 -0.48 -3.94 -5.64
CA THR A 25 -0.19 -4.45 -6.99
C THR A 25 -0.65 -5.90 -7.17
N SER A 26 -1.30 -6.50 -6.17
CA SER A 26 -1.90 -7.83 -6.27
C SER A 26 -3.16 -7.98 -5.42
N ALA A 27 -4.10 -8.80 -5.88
CA ALA A 27 -5.30 -9.16 -5.14
C ALA A 27 -4.97 -9.83 -3.80
N ARG A 28 -3.85 -10.56 -3.74
CA ARG A 28 -3.34 -11.14 -2.50
C ARG A 28 -2.93 -10.07 -1.49
N ALA A 29 -2.18 -9.04 -1.91
CA ALA A 29 -1.82 -7.92 -1.03
C ALA A 29 -3.07 -7.19 -0.55
N THR A 30 -4.05 -6.93 -1.43
CA THR A 30 -5.34 -6.35 -1.07
C THR A 30 -6.04 -7.15 0.03
N ALA A 31 -6.09 -8.49 -0.11
CA ALA A 31 -6.74 -9.39 0.84
C ALA A 31 -6.03 -9.49 2.20
N LEU A 32 -4.75 -9.13 2.26
CA LEU A 32 -3.90 -9.16 3.48
C LEU A 32 -3.75 -7.78 4.15
N GLY A 33 -4.67 -6.85 3.89
CA GLY A 33 -4.67 -5.53 4.52
C GLY A 33 -4.02 -4.43 3.68
N GLY A 34 -3.62 -4.73 2.44
CA GLY A 34 -3.06 -3.77 1.48
C GLY A 34 -1.60 -4.00 1.14
N SER A 35 -0.84 -4.73 1.95
CA SER A 35 0.57 -5.05 1.65
C SER A 35 1.02 -6.36 2.31
N GLN A 36 1.93 -7.05 1.66
CA GLN A 36 2.67 -8.22 2.19
C GLN A 36 4.09 -8.17 1.65
N ILE A 37 5.07 -7.94 2.51
CA ILE A 37 6.47 -7.74 2.12
C ILE A 37 7.43 -8.83 2.60
N ALA A 38 6.95 -9.76 3.43
CA ALA A 38 7.78 -10.81 4.04
C ALA A 38 7.16 -12.19 3.80
N ALA A 39 7.40 -12.78 2.63
CA ALA A 39 7.02 -14.17 2.36
C ALA A 39 7.91 -14.74 1.27
N THR A 40 8.30 -16.02 1.39
CA THR A 40 8.82 -16.76 0.23
C THR A 40 7.64 -17.35 -0.53
N THR A 41 7.52 -17.01 -1.78
CA THR A 41 6.37 -17.36 -2.62
C THR A 41 6.79 -17.32 -4.10
N ASN A 42 6.01 -17.96 -4.95
CA ASN A 42 6.09 -17.84 -6.40
C ASN A 42 5.12 -16.77 -6.98
N ASP A 43 4.50 -15.99 -6.10
CA ASP A 43 3.57 -14.94 -6.48
C ASP A 43 4.31 -13.63 -6.80
N TYR A 44 4.52 -13.40 -8.08
CA TYR A 44 5.18 -12.19 -8.57
C TYR A 44 4.42 -10.90 -8.20
N GLY A 45 3.12 -10.97 -7.96
CA GLY A 45 2.30 -9.79 -7.62
C GLY A 45 2.71 -9.07 -6.33
N LEU A 46 3.46 -9.71 -5.45
CA LEU A 46 3.96 -9.11 -4.22
C LEU A 46 5.25 -8.30 -4.41
N VAL A 47 5.95 -8.47 -5.54
CA VAL A 47 7.23 -7.82 -5.81
C VAL A 47 7.11 -6.30 -5.88
N GLY A 48 5.97 -5.76 -6.35
CA GLY A 48 5.69 -4.33 -6.32
C GLY A 48 5.72 -3.71 -4.92
N GLY A 49 5.51 -4.50 -3.87
CA GLY A 49 5.64 -4.08 -2.47
C GLY A 49 7.06 -4.24 -1.90
N ASN A 50 7.82 -5.22 -2.40
CA ASN A 50 9.18 -5.50 -1.96
C ASN A 50 9.99 -6.17 -3.08
N PRO A 51 10.90 -5.46 -3.76
CA PRO A 51 11.73 -6.05 -4.81
C PRO A 51 12.66 -7.17 -4.30
N GLY A 52 12.95 -7.21 -2.99
CA GLY A 52 13.70 -8.31 -2.37
C GLY A 52 12.95 -9.64 -2.26
N MET A 53 11.66 -9.68 -2.60
CA MET A 53 10.90 -10.94 -2.69
C MET A 53 11.05 -11.63 -4.04
N LEU A 54 11.53 -10.95 -5.07
CA LEU A 54 11.72 -11.49 -6.40
C LEU A 54 12.79 -12.58 -6.38
N ASN A 55 12.40 -13.81 -6.68
CA ASN A 55 13.24 -15.01 -6.59
C ASN A 55 13.08 -15.91 -7.82
N ILE A 56 13.93 -16.90 -7.96
CA ILE A 56 14.01 -17.76 -9.15
C ILE A 56 12.73 -18.56 -9.43
N SER A 57 11.90 -18.81 -8.42
CA SER A 57 10.61 -19.50 -8.65
C SER A 57 9.61 -18.67 -9.45
N MET A 58 9.90 -17.37 -9.61
CA MET A 58 9.11 -16.42 -10.43
C MET A 58 9.67 -16.26 -11.85
N ASP A 59 10.62 -17.12 -12.29
CA ASP A 59 11.17 -17.03 -13.64
C ASP A 59 10.08 -17.21 -14.70
N ASN A 60 10.10 -16.34 -15.72
CA ASN A 60 9.08 -16.26 -16.76
C ASN A 60 7.64 -16.10 -16.24
N SER A 61 7.47 -15.46 -15.08
CA SER A 61 6.16 -15.16 -14.53
C SER A 61 5.61 -13.85 -15.10
N PHE A 62 4.31 -13.86 -15.39
CA PHE A 62 3.55 -12.70 -15.81
C PHE A 62 2.42 -12.48 -14.82
N ILE A 63 2.12 -11.22 -14.48
CA ILE A 63 0.94 -10.85 -13.71
C ILE A 63 0.10 -9.83 -14.47
N PHE A 64 -1.20 -9.95 -14.30
CA PHE A 64 -2.17 -8.93 -14.60
C PHE A 64 -3.15 -8.82 -13.44
N GLN A 65 -3.37 -7.59 -12.97
CA GLN A 65 -4.32 -7.30 -11.89
C GLN A 65 -5.11 -6.05 -12.24
N HIS A 66 -6.37 -6.06 -11.89
CA HIS A 66 -7.25 -4.91 -11.98
C HIS A 66 -8.12 -4.81 -10.72
N ASN A 67 -8.21 -3.61 -10.15
CA ASN A 67 -9.03 -3.30 -8.99
C ASN A 67 -10.12 -2.30 -9.39
N PHE A 68 -11.33 -2.63 -9.02
CA PHE A 68 -12.48 -1.74 -9.11
C PHE A 68 -12.68 -1.05 -7.76
N HIS A 69 -12.61 0.27 -7.75
CA HIS A 69 -12.92 1.09 -6.59
C HIS A 69 -14.30 1.73 -6.75
N PHE A 70 -14.74 2.47 -5.73
CA PHE A 70 -15.96 3.26 -5.82
C PHE A 70 -15.78 4.47 -6.77
N ALA A 71 -16.89 5.08 -7.18
CA ALA A 71 -16.93 6.31 -7.99
C ALA A 71 -16.22 6.22 -9.36
N GLY A 72 -16.05 5.03 -9.93
CA GLY A 72 -15.39 4.85 -11.23
C GLY A 72 -13.87 5.01 -11.17
N ILE A 73 -13.28 4.93 -9.99
CA ILE A 73 -11.83 4.87 -9.81
C ILE A 73 -11.38 3.43 -10.05
N ASP A 74 -10.37 3.26 -10.90
CA ASP A 74 -9.80 1.97 -11.25
C ASP A 74 -8.28 2.03 -11.18
N ASN A 75 -7.66 1.01 -10.60
CA ASN A 75 -6.22 0.83 -10.71
C ASN A 75 -5.86 -0.58 -11.15
N GLY A 76 -4.68 -0.71 -11.75
CA GLY A 76 -4.21 -2.02 -12.16
C GLY A 76 -2.71 -2.08 -12.34
N TYR A 77 -2.22 -3.30 -12.34
CA TYR A 77 -0.81 -3.61 -12.52
C TYR A 77 -0.65 -4.73 -13.54
N ALA A 78 0.31 -4.56 -14.44
CA ALA A 78 0.77 -5.61 -15.34
C ALA A 78 2.29 -5.68 -15.31
N GLY A 79 2.86 -6.87 -15.23
CA GLY A 79 4.31 -6.99 -15.14
C GLY A 79 4.82 -8.37 -15.52
N PHE A 80 6.13 -8.44 -15.73
CA PHE A 80 6.85 -9.64 -16.14
C PHE A 80 8.18 -9.74 -15.39
N ALA A 81 8.54 -10.97 -14.99
CA ALA A 81 9.79 -11.28 -14.32
C ALA A 81 10.57 -12.36 -15.05
N LYS A 82 11.88 -12.22 -15.09
CA LYS A 82 12.78 -13.15 -15.76
C LYS A 82 14.11 -13.32 -15.05
N TYR A 83 14.62 -14.55 -15.02
CA TYR A 83 15.97 -14.85 -14.55
C TYR A 83 17.01 -14.65 -15.65
N ILE A 84 18.07 -13.91 -15.37
CA ILE A 84 19.18 -13.69 -16.29
C ILE A 84 20.39 -14.47 -15.82
N THR A 85 20.67 -15.58 -16.47
CA THR A 85 21.75 -16.52 -16.08
C THR A 85 23.11 -15.84 -16.03
N GLY A 86 23.44 -14.97 -16.98
CA GLY A 86 24.73 -14.27 -17.03
C GLY A 86 24.96 -13.32 -15.86
N MET A 87 23.89 -12.75 -15.30
CA MET A 87 23.93 -11.85 -14.15
C MET A 87 23.67 -12.57 -12.81
N LYS A 88 23.25 -13.83 -12.85
CA LYS A 88 22.76 -14.58 -11.68
C LYS A 88 21.75 -13.78 -10.87
N SER A 89 20.82 -13.15 -11.56
CA SER A 89 19.86 -12.20 -10.97
C SER A 89 18.51 -12.31 -11.63
N MET A 90 17.47 -12.05 -10.87
CA MET A 90 16.12 -11.85 -11.40
C MET A 90 15.97 -10.40 -11.81
N ILE A 91 15.33 -10.14 -12.95
CA ILE A 91 14.88 -8.82 -13.36
C ILE A 91 13.37 -8.81 -13.47
N HIS A 92 12.78 -7.67 -13.29
CA HIS A 92 11.35 -7.47 -13.54
C HIS A 92 11.08 -6.10 -14.14
N GLY A 93 9.92 -5.97 -14.77
CA GLY A 93 9.38 -4.71 -15.25
C GLY A 93 7.87 -4.75 -15.26
N GLY A 94 7.24 -3.60 -15.12
CA GLY A 94 5.79 -3.53 -15.09
C GLY A 94 5.27 -2.11 -15.25
N VAL A 95 3.94 -2.05 -15.35
CA VAL A 95 3.16 -0.82 -15.46
C VAL A 95 2.10 -0.83 -14.39
N HIS A 96 2.08 0.21 -13.58
CA HIS A 96 1.04 0.46 -12.57
C HIS A 96 0.27 1.71 -13.00
N TYR A 97 -1.05 1.64 -13.07
CA TYR A 97 -1.90 2.77 -13.43
C TYR A 97 -3.00 2.98 -12.41
N LEU A 98 -3.42 4.23 -12.28
CA LEU A 98 -4.61 4.65 -11.55
C LEU A 98 -5.38 5.63 -12.43
N SER A 99 -6.68 5.36 -12.62
CA SER A 99 -7.65 6.25 -13.25
C SER A 99 -8.62 6.73 -12.18
N TYR A 100 -8.78 8.03 -12.05
CA TYR A 100 -9.71 8.64 -11.09
C TYR A 100 -11.13 8.81 -11.63
N GLY A 101 -11.41 8.27 -12.84
CA GLY A 101 -12.68 8.43 -13.50
C GLY A 101 -12.84 9.80 -14.16
N LYS A 102 -14.08 10.30 -14.19
CA LYS A 102 -14.44 11.58 -14.79
C LYS A 102 -14.89 12.55 -13.71
N PHE A 103 -14.46 13.79 -13.83
CA PHE A 103 -14.86 14.91 -12.99
C PHE A 103 -15.65 15.92 -13.81
N THR A 104 -16.68 16.51 -13.22
CA THR A 104 -17.43 17.61 -13.82
C THR A 104 -16.65 18.90 -13.64
N ALA A 105 -16.30 19.55 -14.76
CA ALA A 105 -15.76 20.91 -14.74
C ALA A 105 -16.91 21.90 -14.59
N ALA A 106 -16.80 22.81 -13.62
CA ALA A 106 -17.77 23.87 -13.40
C ALA A 106 -17.05 25.19 -13.16
N ASP A 107 -17.66 26.29 -13.60
CA ASP A 107 -17.21 27.65 -13.32
C ASP A 107 -17.44 28.03 -11.85
N GLN A 108 -16.98 29.21 -11.45
CA GLN A 108 -17.17 29.72 -10.08
C GLN A 108 -18.66 29.96 -9.69
N MET A 109 -19.56 29.98 -10.66
CA MET A 109 -21.01 30.13 -10.47
C MET A 109 -21.74 28.79 -10.44
N GLY A 110 -21.01 27.65 -10.64
CA GLY A 110 -21.56 26.29 -10.65
C GLY A 110 -22.11 25.86 -12.00
N ASN A 111 -21.91 26.61 -13.09
CA ASN A 111 -22.31 26.19 -14.42
C ASN A 111 -21.34 25.11 -14.92
N VAL A 112 -21.88 24.00 -15.44
CA VAL A 112 -21.09 22.91 -15.99
C VAL A 112 -20.46 23.33 -17.31
N GLU A 113 -19.12 23.33 -17.36
CA GLU A 113 -18.34 23.67 -18.57
C GLU A 113 -17.88 22.42 -19.35
N GLY A 114 -17.92 21.23 -18.72
CA GLY A 114 -17.51 19.99 -19.36
C GLY A 114 -17.11 18.90 -18.37
N GLU A 115 -16.29 17.96 -18.86
CA GLU A 115 -15.70 16.88 -18.04
C GLU A 115 -14.18 16.87 -18.21
N PHE A 116 -13.45 16.61 -17.13
CA PHE A 116 -12.01 16.34 -17.18
C PHE A 116 -11.68 15.00 -16.55
N LYS A 117 -10.46 14.52 -16.77
CA LYS A 117 -9.95 13.25 -16.25
C LYS A 117 -8.66 13.48 -15.49
N ALA A 118 -8.44 12.65 -14.47
CA ALA A 118 -7.16 12.52 -13.79
C ALA A 118 -6.67 11.07 -13.90
N LYS A 119 -5.37 10.89 -14.06
CA LYS A 119 -4.72 9.57 -14.15
C LYS A 119 -3.28 9.63 -13.71
N ASP A 120 -2.84 8.55 -13.10
CA ASP A 120 -1.45 8.32 -12.76
C ASP A 120 -0.94 7.06 -13.47
N LEU A 121 0.33 7.09 -13.85
CA LEU A 121 1.03 6.00 -14.49
C LEU A 121 2.41 5.85 -13.87
N SER A 122 2.81 4.64 -13.52
CA SER A 122 4.17 4.29 -13.13
C SER A 122 4.72 3.18 -14.02
N LEU A 123 5.88 3.43 -14.61
CA LEU A 123 6.68 2.41 -15.27
C LEU A 123 7.78 1.99 -14.32
N ASN A 124 7.82 0.71 -13.94
CA ASN A 124 8.80 0.20 -13.02
C ASN A 124 9.72 -0.84 -13.66
N ALA A 125 10.97 -0.86 -13.20
CA ALA A 125 11.95 -1.87 -13.54
C ALA A 125 12.84 -2.13 -12.31
N GLY A 126 13.19 -3.38 -12.09
CA GLY A 126 14.00 -3.74 -10.94
C GLY A 126 14.82 -5.00 -11.16
N ILE A 127 15.71 -5.20 -10.21
CA ILE A 127 16.61 -6.35 -10.16
C ILE A 127 16.68 -6.87 -8.73
N SER A 128 16.73 -8.18 -8.58
CA SER A 128 17.04 -8.81 -7.31
C SER A 128 18.10 -9.88 -7.46
N ARG A 129 18.78 -10.14 -6.35
CA ARG A 129 19.82 -11.17 -6.29
C ARG A 129 19.77 -11.88 -4.94
N GLU A 130 19.90 -13.20 -4.99
CA GLU A 130 20.16 -14.01 -3.81
C GLU A 130 21.59 -13.73 -3.33
N LEU A 131 21.72 -13.16 -2.13
CA LEU A 131 23.01 -12.88 -1.49
C LEU A 131 23.61 -14.15 -0.88
N ASN A 132 22.73 -14.99 -0.36
CA ASN A 132 23.02 -16.35 0.13
C ASN A 132 21.70 -17.15 0.13
N GLU A 133 21.76 -18.41 0.61
CA GLU A 133 20.62 -19.34 0.65
C GLU A 133 19.38 -18.82 1.44
N ARG A 134 19.58 -17.78 2.27
CA ARG A 134 18.55 -17.26 3.18
C ARG A 134 18.18 -15.81 2.95
N MET A 135 18.99 -15.09 2.17
CA MET A 135 18.82 -13.64 1.97
C MET A 135 18.74 -13.29 0.49
N THR A 136 17.74 -12.53 0.16
CA THR A 136 17.58 -11.91 -1.17
C THR A 136 17.48 -10.40 -0.99
N ALA A 137 18.20 -9.65 -1.80
CA ALA A 137 18.08 -8.20 -1.88
C ALA A 137 17.64 -7.77 -3.28
N GLY A 138 16.83 -6.74 -3.35
CA GLY A 138 16.34 -6.19 -4.60
C GLY A 138 16.20 -4.68 -4.56
N VAL A 139 16.29 -4.08 -5.74
CA VAL A 139 16.04 -2.66 -5.95
C VAL A 139 15.18 -2.48 -7.18
N GLN A 140 14.35 -1.45 -7.18
CA GLN A 140 13.58 -1.03 -8.35
C GLN A 140 13.59 0.47 -8.51
N VAL A 141 13.42 0.92 -9.73
CA VAL A 141 13.19 2.30 -10.13
C VAL A 141 11.80 2.42 -10.73
N GLN A 142 11.12 3.52 -10.44
CA GLN A 142 9.79 3.82 -10.95
C GLN A 142 9.80 5.21 -11.58
N TYR A 143 9.53 5.30 -12.86
CA TYR A 143 9.20 6.55 -13.54
C TYR A 143 7.71 6.79 -13.41
N ILE A 144 7.33 7.97 -12.93
CA ILE A 144 5.94 8.32 -12.66
C ILE A 144 5.53 9.50 -13.52
N GLN A 145 4.34 9.40 -14.09
CA GLN A 145 3.64 10.48 -14.73
C GLN A 145 2.24 10.60 -14.12
N SER A 146 1.95 11.74 -13.54
CA SER A 146 0.65 12.09 -13.00
C SER A 146 0.05 13.22 -13.82
N THR A 147 -1.18 13.03 -14.28
CA THR A 147 -1.90 13.99 -15.12
C THR A 147 -3.23 14.33 -14.48
N LEU A 148 -3.44 15.62 -14.25
CA LEU A 148 -4.69 16.20 -13.76
C LEU A 148 -5.17 17.19 -14.80
N GLU A 149 -6.26 16.85 -15.50
CA GLU A 149 -6.77 17.64 -16.61
C GLU A 149 -5.69 17.85 -17.69
N THR A 150 -5.18 19.07 -17.84
CA THR A 150 -4.10 19.46 -18.77
C THR A 150 -2.72 19.50 -18.10
N TYR A 151 -2.68 19.46 -16.80
CA TYR A 151 -1.44 19.56 -16.01
C TYR A 151 -0.78 18.21 -15.84
N THR A 152 0.53 18.17 -16.01
CA THR A 152 1.31 16.93 -15.89
C THR A 152 2.51 17.13 -14.97
N SER A 153 2.65 16.23 -14.03
CA SER A 153 3.79 16.13 -13.11
C SER A 153 4.53 14.82 -13.33
N ASN A 154 5.85 14.86 -13.30
CA ASN A 154 6.69 13.68 -13.47
C ASN A 154 7.70 13.55 -12.34
N GLY A 155 8.01 12.31 -11.99
CA GLY A 155 8.96 11.98 -10.94
C GLY A 155 9.69 10.66 -11.16
N LEU A 156 10.70 10.45 -10.35
CA LEU A 156 11.46 9.20 -10.29
C LEU A 156 11.54 8.77 -8.84
N LEU A 157 11.13 7.53 -8.57
CA LEU A 157 11.21 6.90 -7.26
C LEU A 157 12.10 5.67 -7.30
N PHE A 158 12.72 5.38 -6.16
CA PHE A 158 13.57 4.22 -5.92
C PHE A 158 13.05 3.47 -4.71
N ASP A 159 12.95 2.16 -4.82
CA ASP A 159 12.63 1.28 -3.72
C ASP A 159 13.74 0.24 -3.56
N GLY A 160 14.01 -0.14 -2.33
CA GLY A 160 14.95 -1.19 -1.98
C GLY A 160 14.38 -2.10 -0.92
N GLY A 161 14.66 -3.39 -1.03
CA GLY A 161 14.18 -4.36 -0.06
C GLY A 161 15.14 -5.53 0.14
N ILE A 162 15.14 -6.06 1.35
CA ILE A 162 15.86 -7.25 1.75
C ILE A 162 14.88 -8.20 2.40
N THR A 163 14.92 -9.47 2.00
CA THR A 163 14.13 -10.54 2.61
C THR A 163 15.07 -11.59 3.19
N TYR A 164 14.79 -12.02 4.41
CA TYR A 164 15.50 -13.10 5.10
C TYR A 164 14.54 -14.22 5.45
N SER A 165 14.94 -15.47 5.18
CA SER A 165 14.22 -16.69 5.54
C SER A 165 15.00 -17.46 6.60
N SER A 166 14.31 -17.89 7.67
CA SER A 166 14.92 -18.74 8.69
C SER A 166 15.36 -20.09 8.10
N GLU A 167 16.26 -20.78 8.81
CA GLU A 167 16.80 -22.08 8.39
C GLU A 167 15.74 -23.16 8.20
N ASP A 168 14.73 -23.12 9.04
CA ASP A 168 13.57 -24.02 8.98
C ASP A 168 12.55 -23.66 7.89
N GLY A 169 12.71 -22.49 7.22
CA GLY A 169 11.81 -21.99 6.20
C GLY A 169 10.42 -21.55 6.69
N PHE A 170 10.20 -21.49 8.02
CA PHE A 170 8.90 -21.13 8.57
C PHE A 170 8.75 -19.64 8.88
N ASN A 171 9.86 -18.95 9.17
CA ASN A 171 9.85 -17.53 9.51
C ASN A 171 10.51 -16.72 8.39
N HIS A 172 9.87 -15.62 7.99
CA HIS A 172 10.39 -14.67 7.00
C HIS A 172 10.35 -13.27 7.58
N TYR A 173 11.41 -12.53 7.35
CA TYR A 173 11.57 -11.14 7.76
C TYR A 173 11.92 -10.31 6.55
N ALA A 174 11.46 -9.07 6.52
CA ALA A 174 11.83 -8.13 5.46
C ALA A 174 12.01 -6.73 6.01
N LEU A 175 12.94 -6.01 5.39
CA LEU A 175 13.10 -4.56 5.53
C LEU A 175 12.97 -3.95 4.14
N VAL A 176 12.15 -2.92 4.05
CA VAL A 176 11.88 -2.24 2.77
C VAL A 176 11.90 -0.73 2.98
N LEU A 177 12.56 -0.02 2.06
CA LEU A 177 12.50 1.41 1.93
C LEU A 177 11.88 1.73 0.57
N ARG A 178 10.75 2.41 0.56
CA ARG A 178 9.98 2.74 -0.64
C ARG A 178 9.86 4.24 -0.86
N GLY A 179 9.63 4.63 -2.10
CA GLY A 179 9.20 5.97 -2.46
C GLY A 179 10.27 7.04 -2.28
N VAL A 180 11.56 6.67 -2.21
CA VAL A 180 12.66 7.64 -2.15
C VAL A 180 12.94 8.20 -3.53
N GLY A 181 12.85 9.51 -3.71
CA GLY A 181 13.05 10.07 -5.04
C GLY A 181 12.80 11.56 -5.12
N PHE A 182 12.47 12.00 -6.30
CA PHE A 182 12.25 13.42 -6.56
C PHE A 182 11.27 13.65 -7.71
N GLN A 183 10.52 14.74 -7.60
CA GLN A 183 9.69 15.30 -8.65
C GLN A 183 10.52 16.24 -9.51
N PHE A 184 10.62 16.01 -10.81
CA PHE A 184 11.39 16.85 -11.72
C PHE A 184 10.53 17.77 -12.59
N SER A 185 9.24 17.47 -12.81
CA SER A 185 8.28 18.45 -13.33
C SER A 185 7.10 18.58 -12.39
N ARG A 186 6.60 19.80 -12.22
CA ARG A 186 5.45 20.13 -11.39
C ARG A 186 4.23 20.28 -12.27
N TYR A 187 3.02 20.31 -11.68
CA TYR A 187 1.80 20.51 -12.45
C TYR A 187 1.75 21.88 -13.13
N TYR A 188 2.22 22.92 -12.46
CA TYR A 188 2.34 24.28 -13.04
C TYR A 188 3.57 25.02 -12.52
N GLU A 189 3.95 26.08 -13.25
CA GLU A 189 5.07 26.95 -12.85
C GLU A 189 4.71 27.72 -11.58
N GLY A 190 5.61 27.72 -10.59
CA GLY A 190 5.39 28.37 -9.29
C GLY A 190 4.84 27.47 -8.20
N ASP A 191 4.41 26.24 -8.53
CA ASP A 191 4.01 25.26 -7.52
C ASP A 191 5.18 24.84 -6.63
N GLU A 192 4.92 24.48 -5.39
CA GLU A 192 5.93 23.89 -4.50
C GLU A 192 6.19 22.43 -4.88
N LYS A 193 7.41 21.95 -4.65
CA LYS A 193 7.71 20.52 -4.82
C LYS A 193 6.99 19.73 -3.75
N GLY A 194 6.17 18.79 -4.17
CA GLY A 194 5.51 17.87 -3.26
C GLY A 194 6.52 16.93 -2.56
N ARG A 195 6.18 16.50 -1.36
CA ARG A 195 6.97 15.50 -0.64
C ARG A 195 6.80 14.12 -1.29
N MET A 196 7.88 13.37 -1.36
CA MET A 196 7.84 11.99 -1.86
C MET A 196 7.17 11.07 -0.85
N PRO A 197 6.48 10.01 -1.31
CA PRO A 197 5.76 9.07 -0.46
C PRO A 197 6.70 8.05 0.19
N VAL A 198 7.74 8.54 0.88
CA VAL A 198 8.76 7.70 1.52
C VAL A 198 8.13 6.89 2.65
N ASP A 199 8.38 5.59 2.62
CA ASP A 199 7.86 4.64 3.61
C ASP A 199 8.94 3.60 3.94
N PHE A 200 9.34 3.55 5.22
CA PHE A 200 10.21 2.52 5.75
C PHE A 200 9.36 1.47 6.45
N GLN A 201 9.52 0.22 6.03
CA GLN A 201 8.67 -0.90 6.44
C GLN A 201 9.49 -2.05 7.01
N PHE A 202 8.93 -2.69 8.02
CA PHE A 202 9.38 -3.98 8.53
C PHE A 202 8.26 -4.99 8.40
N GLY A 203 8.56 -6.16 7.83
CA GLY A 203 7.62 -7.26 7.67
C GLY A 203 8.09 -8.51 8.38
N PHE A 204 7.13 -9.20 8.96
CA PHE A 204 7.33 -10.53 9.53
C PHE A 204 6.22 -11.46 9.05
N SER A 205 6.56 -12.69 8.67
CA SER A 205 5.56 -13.73 8.50
C SER A 205 6.05 -15.06 9.07
N LYS A 206 5.09 -15.85 9.57
CA LYS A 206 5.34 -17.16 10.15
C LYS A 206 4.34 -18.17 9.60
N ARG A 207 4.83 -19.23 8.96
CA ARG A 207 4.05 -20.40 8.63
C ARG A 207 4.05 -21.35 9.83
N LEU A 208 2.87 -21.78 10.25
CA LEU A 208 2.76 -22.71 11.35
C LEU A 208 3.08 -24.13 10.88
N LYS A 209 3.88 -24.86 11.67
CA LYS A 209 4.40 -26.19 11.29
C LYS A 209 3.31 -27.26 11.17
N TYR A 210 2.31 -27.20 12.04
CA TYR A 210 1.28 -28.25 12.18
C TYR A 210 -0.10 -27.82 11.69
N VAL A 211 -0.26 -26.56 11.29
CA VAL A 211 -1.50 -26.00 10.79
C VAL A 211 -1.22 -25.34 9.44
N PRO A 212 -2.05 -25.55 8.42
CA PRO A 212 -1.84 -24.94 7.11
C PRO A 212 -2.18 -23.43 7.15
N PHE A 213 -1.53 -22.70 8.05
CA PHE A 213 -1.79 -21.29 8.29
C PHE A 213 -0.50 -20.49 8.32
N ARG A 214 -0.50 -19.34 7.66
CA ARG A 214 0.53 -18.31 7.70
C ARG A 214 -0.02 -17.06 8.35
N LEU A 215 0.65 -16.57 9.37
CA LEU A 215 0.42 -15.26 9.97
C LEU A 215 1.41 -14.26 9.39
N SER A 216 1.01 -13.04 9.16
CA SER A 216 1.88 -11.93 8.76
C SER A 216 1.57 -10.67 9.54
N ILE A 217 2.62 -9.91 9.83
CA ILE A 217 2.56 -8.59 10.47
C ILE A 217 3.45 -7.68 9.63
N LEU A 218 2.90 -6.55 9.25
CA LEU A 218 3.60 -5.46 8.60
C LEU A 218 3.57 -4.25 9.51
N MET A 219 4.73 -3.62 9.72
CA MET A 219 4.87 -2.32 10.32
C MET A 219 5.31 -1.34 9.22
N HIS A 220 4.53 -0.31 8.97
CA HIS A 220 4.74 0.68 7.90
C HIS A 220 4.86 2.10 8.46
N ASP A 221 5.29 3.04 7.61
CA ASP A 221 5.49 4.45 7.95
C ASP A 221 6.42 4.67 9.17
N ILE A 222 7.39 3.77 9.40
CA ILE A 222 8.32 3.82 10.57
C ILE A 222 9.12 5.11 10.59
N ASN A 223 9.37 5.70 9.42
CA ASN A 223 10.06 6.99 9.24
C ASN A 223 9.21 8.21 9.67
N ARG A 224 7.92 8.03 9.89
CA ARG A 224 6.97 9.06 10.32
C ARG A 224 6.15 8.53 11.48
N TRP A 225 6.65 8.67 12.69
CA TRP A 225 6.07 8.04 13.88
C TRP A 225 4.71 8.60 14.29
N ASP A 226 4.42 9.87 14.06
CA ASP A 226 3.11 10.45 14.39
C ASP A 226 2.16 10.37 13.20
N LEU A 227 1.19 9.45 13.28
CA LEU A 227 0.13 9.23 12.30
C LEU A 227 -1.25 9.69 12.82
N ARG A 228 -1.27 10.49 13.91
CA ARG A 228 -2.54 10.96 14.46
C ARG A 228 -3.12 12.07 13.59
N TYR A 229 -4.42 12.02 13.36
CA TYR A 229 -5.20 13.04 12.67
C TYR A 229 -6.12 13.76 13.67
N THR A 230 -5.98 15.07 13.78
CA THR A 230 -6.94 15.93 14.44
C THR A 230 -7.70 16.68 13.34
N SER A 231 -8.97 16.38 13.16
CA SER A 231 -9.79 17.11 12.20
C SER A 231 -9.94 18.57 12.65
N PRO A 232 -9.72 19.55 11.77
CA PRO A 232 -10.06 20.94 12.10
C PRO A 232 -11.54 21.13 12.47
N LEU A 233 -12.40 20.21 12.00
CA LEU A 233 -13.83 20.21 12.34
C LEU A 233 -14.12 19.73 13.77
N ASP A 234 -13.19 18.97 14.38
CA ASP A 234 -13.33 18.52 15.75
C ASP A 234 -13.08 19.67 16.75
N GLU A 235 -12.31 20.68 16.34
CA GLU A 235 -12.10 21.91 17.11
C GLU A 235 -13.29 22.89 17.02
N GLU A 236 -13.99 22.91 15.88
CA GLU A 236 -15.13 23.82 15.63
C GLU A 236 -16.49 23.25 16.12
N THR A 237 -16.62 21.92 16.21
CA THR A 237 -17.91 21.27 16.58
C THR A 237 -18.09 21.06 18.08
N SER A 238 -17.25 21.57 18.94
CA SER A 238 -17.57 21.72 20.37
C SER A 238 -18.59 22.85 20.60
N ILE A 239 -19.70 22.82 19.85
CA ILE A 239 -20.92 23.52 20.26
C ILE A 239 -21.41 22.77 21.50
N ASP A 240 -21.09 23.34 22.64
CA ASP A 240 -21.48 22.84 23.95
C ASP A 240 -23.02 22.84 24.07
N PHE A 241 -23.63 21.72 23.76
CA PHE A 241 -25.05 21.49 24.09
C PHE A 241 -25.24 21.00 25.55
N GLY A 242 -24.27 21.24 26.44
CA GLY A 242 -24.38 20.91 27.86
C GLY A 242 -24.20 19.42 28.18
N GLY A 243 -23.57 18.65 27.30
CA GLY A 243 -23.11 17.30 27.57
C GLY A 243 -21.66 17.29 28.07
N GLU A 244 -21.31 16.41 29.01
CA GLU A 244 -19.92 16.19 29.40
C GLU A 244 -19.12 15.82 28.13
N ALA A 245 -18.10 16.63 27.80
CA ALA A 245 -17.18 16.31 26.73
C ALA A 245 -16.59 14.92 26.97
N PRO A 246 -16.46 14.06 25.96
CA PRO A 246 -15.77 12.78 26.12
C PRO A 246 -14.38 13.03 26.74
N ALA A 247 -14.04 12.28 27.79
CA ALA A 247 -12.75 12.41 28.43
C ALA A 247 -11.64 12.23 27.41
N GLU A 248 -10.71 13.19 27.32
CA GLU A 248 -9.55 13.06 26.44
C GLU A 248 -8.81 11.77 26.76
N PRO A 249 -8.43 10.98 25.73
CA PRO A 249 -7.64 9.77 25.94
C PRO A 249 -6.33 10.13 26.66
N SER A 250 -5.91 9.31 27.63
CA SER A 250 -4.63 9.50 28.31
C SER A 250 -3.46 9.47 27.30
N ASP A 251 -2.36 10.17 27.58
CA ASP A 251 -1.15 10.18 26.75
C ASP A 251 -0.66 8.76 26.41
N PHE A 252 -0.79 7.84 27.36
CA PHE A 252 -0.47 6.44 27.14
C PHE A 252 -1.43 5.79 26.13
N GLY A 253 -2.73 6.03 26.24
CA GLY A 253 -3.73 5.53 25.30
C GLY A 253 -3.49 6.04 23.88
N GLN A 254 -3.18 7.32 23.74
CA GLN A 254 -2.84 7.95 22.46
C GLN A 254 -1.56 7.35 21.86
N SER A 255 -0.55 7.07 22.68
CA SER A 255 0.71 6.44 22.21
C SER A 255 0.49 5.01 21.73
N VAL A 256 -0.34 4.24 22.42
CA VAL A 256 -0.71 2.87 22.03
C VAL A 256 -1.52 2.89 20.73
N ASP A 257 -2.50 3.77 20.60
CA ASP A 257 -3.28 3.93 19.36
C ASP A 257 -2.38 4.26 18.17
N ASN A 258 -1.48 5.25 18.37
CA ASN A 258 -0.52 5.63 17.32
C ASN A 258 0.39 4.46 16.92
N PHE A 259 0.87 3.66 17.88
CA PHE A 259 1.66 2.46 17.58
C PHE A 259 0.87 1.46 16.71
N PHE A 260 -0.39 1.19 17.04
CA PHE A 260 -1.21 0.27 16.28
C PHE A 260 -1.54 0.77 14.86
N LYS A 261 -1.56 2.10 14.62
CA LYS A 261 -1.72 2.67 13.28
C LYS A 261 -0.62 2.26 12.31
N HIS A 262 0.55 1.94 12.82
CA HIS A 262 1.64 1.39 11.99
C HIS A 262 1.47 -0.09 11.65
N LEU A 263 0.49 -0.80 12.23
CA LEU A 263 0.40 -2.25 12.09
C LEU A 263 -0.71 -2.69 11.13
N THR A 264 -0.34 -3.61 10.25
CA THR A 264 -1.26 -4.37 9.41
C THR A 264 -1.06 -5.86 9.70
N PHE A 265 -2.17 -6.56 9.89
CA PHE A 265 -2.20 -7.98 10.19
C PHE A 265 -2.78 -8.76 9.02
N GLY A 266 -2.17 -9.89 8.69
CA GLY A 266 -2.63 -10.79 7.65
C GLY A 266 -2.61 -12.25 8.09
N GLY A 267 -3.56 -13.02 7.60
CA GLY A 267 -3.64 -14.45 7.82
C GLY A 267 -4.01 -15.18 6.53
N GLU A 268 -3.33 -16.29 6.24
CA GLU A 268 -3.58 -17.13 5.08
C GLU A 268 -3.76 -18.59 5.50
N PHE A 269 -4.88 -19.19 5.14
CA PHE A 269 -5.07 -20.65 5.18
C PHE A 269 -4.63 -21.23 3.83
N LEU A 270 -3.63 -22.13 3.86
CA LEU A 270 -2.97 -22.72 2.70
C LEU A 270 -3.40 -24.19 2.57
N ILE A 271 -4.50 -24.41 1.85
CA ILE A 271 -5.23 -25.68 1.82
C ILE A 271 -4.80 -26.52 0.61
N GLY A 272 -4.67 -27.81 0.82
CA GLY A 272 -4.38 -28.78 -0.22
C GLY A 272 -2.89 -28.97 -0.54
N LYS A 273 -2.61 -29.97 -1.38
CA LYS A 273 -1.24 -30.21 -1.88
C LYS A 273 -0.82 -29.02 -2.76
N LYS A 274 0.39 -28.49 -2.53
CA LYS A 274 0.93 -27.32 -3.25
C LYS A 274 0.11 -26.04 -3.05
N GLU A 275 -0.59 -25.89 -1.92
CA GLU A 275 -1.37 -24.69 -1.60
C GLU A 275 -2.37 -24.36 -2.72
N SER A 276 -3.13 -25.38 -3.14
CA SER A 276 -4.05 -25.25 -4.28
C SER A 276 -5.24 -24.33 -4.02
N LEU A 277 -5.64 -24.14 -2.74
CA LEU A 277 -6.65 -23.19 -2.31
C LEU A 277 -6.09 -22.36 -1.15
N MET A 278 -6.22 -21.05 -1.27
CA MET A 278 -5.77 -20.10 -0.27
C MET A 278 -6.93 -19.21 0.16
N LEU A 279 -7.23 -19.19 1.46
CA LEU A 279 -8.19 -18.25 2.04
C LEU A 279 -7.42 -17.22 2.84
N ARG A 280 -7.75 -15.95 2.65
CA ARG A 280 -6.99 -14.81 3.20
C ARG A 280 -7.90 -13.88 3.97
N LEU A 281 -7.37 -13.35 5.07
CA LEU A 281 -7.98 -12.31 5.86
C LEU A 281 -6.91 -11.28 6.23
N GLY A 282 -7.26 -10.02 6.20
CA GLY A 282 -6.37 -8.93 6.56
C GLY A 282 -7.09 -7.89 7.40
N TYR A 283 -6.31 -7.18 8.20
CA TYR A 283 -6.78 -6.06 8.99
C TYR A 283 -5.72 -4.97 9.04
N ASN A 284 -6.09 -3.78 8.57
CA ASN A 284 -5.27 -2.58 8.61
C ASN A 284 -5.86 -1.61 9.63
N TYR A 285 -5.16 -1.43 10.77
CA TYR A 285 -5.66 -0.62 11.88
C TYR A 285 -5.74 0.86 11.53
N GLN A 286 -4.74 1.41 10.82
CA GLN A 286 -4.76 2.80 10.37
C GLN A 286 -6.00 3.08 9.52
N ARG A 287 -6.24 2.24 8.51
CA ARG A 287 -7.43 2.36 7.65
C ARG A 287 -8.73 2.28 8.43
N HIS A 288 -8.78 1.42 9.46
CA HIS A 288 -9.94 1.34 10.35
C HIS A 288 -10.19 2.67 11.07
N GLN A 289 -9.16 3.27 11.62
CA GLN A 289 -9.28 4.53 12.35
C GLN A 289 -9.61 5.73 11.46
N GLU A 290 -8.98 5.84 10.30
CA GLU A 290 -9.17 6.97 9.39
C GLU A 290 -10.52 6.94 8.64
N LEU A 291 -11.08 5.75 8.42
CA LEU A 291 -12.31 5.58 7.64
C LEU A 291 -13.53 5.19 8.48
N SER A 292 -13.38 5.06 9.78
CA SER A 292 -14.52 4.84 10.68
C SER A 292 -15.21 6.18 10.97
N VAL A 293 -16.54 6.18 10.89
CA VAL A 293 -17.38 7.32 11.25
C VAL A 293 -17.77 7.19 12.71
N VAL A 294 -17.64 8.28 13.48
CA VAL A 294 -18.07 8.36 14.88
C VAL A 294 -19.53 7.91 14.99
N ASN A 295 -19.82 7.02 15.93
CA ASN A 295 -21.13 6.42 16.19
C ASN A 295 -21.66 5.36 15.20
N LEU A 296 -20.87 4.93 14.19
CA LEU A 296 -21.24 3.82 13.32
C LEU A 296 -20.22 2.68 13.44
N ARG A 297 -20.71 1.45 13.66
CA ARG A 297 -19.84 0.26 13.60
C ARG A 297 -19.35 0.09 12.17
N SER A 298 -18.07 0.38 11.94
CA SER A 298 -17.43 0.27 10.63
C SER A 298 -16.63 -1.02 10.54
N LEU A 299 -16.76 -1.71 9.40
CA LEU A 299 -15.87 -2.81 8.99
C LEU A 299 -14.68 -2.29 8.15
N ALA A 300 -14.48 -0.97 8.05
CA ALA A 300 -13.32 -0.39 7.39
C ALA A 300 -12.02 -0.99 7.94
N GLY A 301 -11.02 -1.17 7.09
CA GLY A 301 -9.76 -1.81 7.46
C GLY A 301 -9.74 -3.33 7.36
N PHE A 302 -10.90 -4.01 7.34
CA PHE A 302 -10.94 -5.44 7.06
C PHE A 302 -10.81 -5.72 5.57
N SER A 303 -10.17 -6.85 5.27
CA SER A 303 -10.03 -7.37 3.91
C SER A 303 -10.11 -8.90 3.92
N ALA A 304 -10.52 -9.46 2.81
CA ALA A 304 -10.63 -10.91 2.62
C ALA A 304 -10.25 -11.28 1.19
N GLY A 305 -9.94 -12.53 0.96
CA GLY A 305 -9.66 -13.00 -0.38
C GLY A 305 -9.56 -14.51 -0.51
N VAL A 306 -9.61 -14.94 -1.75
CA VAL A 306 -9.44 -16.34 -2.12
C VAL A 306 -8.44 -16.44 -3.26
N GLY A 307 -7.58 -17.44 -3.19
CA GLY A 307 -6.62 -17.76 -4.25
C GLY A 307 -6.74 -19.23 -4.65
N ILE A 308 -6.62 -19.49 -5.94
CA ILE A 308 -6.62 -20.84 -6.50
C ILE A 308 -5.35 -21.00 -7.32
N ASN A 309 -4.56 -22.01 -6.97
CA ASN A 309 -3.33 -22.34 -7.67
C ASN A 309 -3.54 -23.64 -8.47
N VAL A 310 -3.55 -23.52 -9.80
CA VAL A 310 -3.75 -24.63 -10.73
C VAL A 310 -2.59 -24.70 -11.72
N LYS A 311 -1.70 -25.65 -11.51
CA LYS A 311 -0.48 -25.86 -12.34
C LYS A 311 0.39 -24.58 -12.39
N SER A 312 0.36 -23.88 -13.52
CA SER A 312 1.15 -22.68 -13.78
C SER A 312 0.35 -21.38 -13.60
N PHE A 313 -0.92 -21.48 -13.22
CA PHE A 313 -1.81 -20.33 -13.07
C PHE A 313 -2.19 -20.12 -11.61
N ILE A 314 -2.11 -18.88 -11.16
CA ILE A 314 -2.65 -18.45 -9.88
C ILE A 314 -3.77 -17.47 -10.21
N LEU A 315 -4.98 -17.75 -9.73
CA LEU A 315 -6.12 -16.85 -9.82
C LEU A 315 -6.45 -16.38 -8.42
N ASP A 316 -6.34 -15.09 -8.20
CA ASP A 316 -6.61 -14.45 -6.91
C ASP A 316 -7.77 -13.46 -7.02
N TYR A 317 -8.64 -13.49 -6.02
CA TYR A 317 -9.64 -12.47 -5.79
C TYR A 317 -9.42 -11.86 -4.40
N GLY A 318 -9.37 -10.54 -4.31
CA GLY A 318 -9.20 -9.80 -3.07
C GLY A 318 -10.28 -8.73 -2.93
N PHE A 319 -10.81 -8.59 -1.73
CA PHE A 319 -11.80 -7.59 -1.36
C PHE A 319 -11.33 -6.85 -0.11
N ALA A 320 -11.41 -5.52 -0.11
CA ALA A 320 -11.09 -4.69 1.04
C ALA A 320 -12.19 -3.65 1.27
N ILE A 321 -12.54 -3.45 2.53
CA ILE A 321 -13.59 -2.51 2.93
C ILE A 321 -12.91 -1.17 3.27
N TYR A 322 -13.15 -0.17 2.42
CA TYR A 322 -12.66 1.18 2.59
C TYR A 322 -13.68 2.10 3.25
N HIS A 323 -14.98 1.98 2.93
CA HIS A 323 -16.04 2.78 3.52
C HIS A 323 -17.38 2.04 3.48
N GLN A 324 -18.22 2.28 4.48
CA GLN A 324 -19.52 1.62 4.60
C GLN A 324 -20.50 1.98 3.46
N ALA A 325 -20.40 3.20 2.92
CA ALA A 325 -21.22 3.66 1.80
C ALA A 325 -20.74 3.16 0.42
N GLY A 326 -19.48 2.65 0.32
CA GLY A 326 -18.89 2.13 -0.91
C GLY A 326 -19.16 0.64 -1.15
N SER A 327 -19.82 -0.04 -0.23
CA SER A 327 -19.95 -1.51 -0.25
C SER A 327 -21.12 -2.04 -1.10
N SER A 328 -21.80 -1.23 -1.86
CA SER A 328 -22.93 -1.73 -2.64
C SER A 328 -23.10 -1.06 -3.99
N LYS A 329 -22.39 -1.59 -4.97
CA LYS A 329 -22.97 -1.79 -6.32
C LYS A 329 -22.06 -2.77 -7.05
N HIS A 330 -22.57 -3.99 -7.10
CA HIS A 330 -22.08 -5.04 -8.02
C HIS A 330 -22.39 -4.66 -9.46
#